data_8c17bf6ba31241e6d91bcb05a043af87
#
_entry.id   8c17bf6ba31241e6d91bcb05a043af87
#
_cell.length_a   1.000
_cell.length_b   1.000
_cell.length_c   1.000
_cell.angle_alpha   90.00
_cell.angle_beta   90.00
_cell.angle_gamma   90.00
#
_symmetry.space_group_name_H-M   'P 1'
#
loop_
_entity.id
_entity.type
_entity.pdbx_description
1 polymer ?
#
loop_
_entity_poly.entity_id
_entity_poly.type
_entity_poly.pdbx_seq_one_letter_code
_entity_poly.pdbx_strand_id
1 'polypeptide(L)'
;MKTRLPRGLTTLRARVVRALRVQGFRTRNGRLVPPDPHAKQLLRALHKRAVEHRIEQARRGLKRYEDRLLTYIAAGEEVAPARIHPRLVLVRPDSEDELLFRYARLHWSIPVSAGYGRRLRFVVYDQHNGKLMGLLGLADPIFSLAPRDRWVGWDVEQRKSHLQCVMDLFVLGAVPPYSQLLCGKLIALLATSLEVQRAFRRKYGGDRSLIRGKRLDGRLALLTTTSALGRSSLYNRLRFGAQPGFQSVGFTRGSGEFHFANGVYQDLVKLALARVEPTAKHRKWGTGFRNRREIVRKVLPLLGLSRELVHHGVQREVFVAPLATNAREFLRGEHQILRRYDRSAEAIFAWFRERWLLPRAQRDERWKSFDPAAYRLWAGEANAGA
;
A
#
# COMPACT_ATOMS: atom_id res chain seq x y z
N MET A 1 19.20 31.55 26.35
CA MET A 1 19.82 32.05 25.10
C MET A 1 19.42 31.12 23.92
N LYS A 2 18.68 31.61 22.94
CA LYS A 2 18.39 30.85 21.70
C LYS A 2 19.64 30.98 20.81
N THR A 3 20.45 29.94 20.77
CA THR A 3 21.63 29.87 19.88
C THR A 3 21.18 30.08 18.44
N ARG A 4 21.73 31.08 17.76
CA ARG A 4 21.42 31.44 16.38
C ARG A 4 21.91 30.29 15.48
N LEU A 5 20.97 29.66 14.73
CA LEU A 5 21.32 28.57 13.81
C LEU A 5 22.26 29.08 12.69
N PRO A 6 23.24 28.30 12.26
CA PRO A 6 24.05 28.60 11.08
C PRO A 6 23.17 28.85 9.85
N ARG A 7 23.62 29.73 8.91
CA ARG A 7 22.85 30.14 7.72
C ARG A 7 22.24 28.94 6.94
N GLY A 8 23.01 27.90 6.66
CA GLY A 8 22.52 26.71 5.95
C GLY A 8 21.40 25.96 6.67
N LEU A 9 21.47 25.86 8.00
CA LEU A 9 20.41 25.24 8.83
C LEU A 9 19.16 26.11 8.88
N THR A 10 19.33 27.46 8.92
CA THR A 10 18.21 28.40 8.88
C THR A 10 17.44 28.30 7.57
N THR A 11 18.13 28.20 6.45
CA THR A 11 17.52 28.01 5.11
C THR A 11 16.76 26.69 5.04
N LEU A 12 17.37 25.59 5.47
CA LEU A 12 16.71 24.28 5.48
C LEU A 12 15.48 24.27 6.41
N ARG A 13 15.58 24.87 7.60
CA ARG A 13 14.44 25.07 8.49
C ARG A 13 13.27 25.79 7.80
N ALA A 14 13.58 26.90 7.13
CA ALA A 14 12.56 27.69 6.40
C ALA A 14 11.88 26.85 5.30
N ARG A 15 12.65 26.05 4.56
CA ARG A 15 12.12 25.11 3.53
C ARG A 15 11.22 24.06 4.14
N VAL A 16 11.61 23.45 5.25
CA VAL A 16 10.78 22.46 5.97
C VAL A 16 9.45 23.08 6.38
N VAL A 17 9.49 24.24 7.06
CA VAL A 17 8.28 24.93 7.54
C VAL A 17 7.38 25.34 6.38
N ARG A 18 7.97 25.91 5.32
CA ARG A 18 7.22 26.29 4.10
C ARG A 18 6.56 25.06 3.45
N ALA A 19 7.29 23.95 3.33
CA ALA A 19 6.76 22.72 2.75
C ALA A 19 5.56 22.17 3.51
N LEU A 20 5.58 22.24 4.84
CA LEU A 20 4.45 21.82 5.69
C LEU A 20 3.25 22.77 5.53
N ARG A 21 3.49 24.08 5.53
CA ARG A 21 2.42 25.09 5.35
C ARG A 21 1.73 24.99 3.99
N VAL A 22 2.50 24.81 2.93
CA VAL A 22 1.96 24.64 1.56
C VAL A 22 1.07 23.40 1.44
N GLN A 23 1.35 22.36 2.24
CA GLN A 23 0.50 21.17 2.35
C GLN A 23 -0.73 21.39 3.24
N GLY A 24 -0.92 22.57 3.83
CA GLY A 24 -2.06 22.90 4.69
C GLY A 24 -1.91 22.47 6.15
N PHE A 25 -0.73 21.97 6.55
CA PHE A 25 -0.48 21.66 7.96
C PHE A 25 -0.34 22.92 8.80
N ARG A 26 -0.97 22.90 9.98
CA ARG A 26 -0.75 23.88 11.05
C ARG A 26 0.07 23.20 12.16
N THR A 27 0.76 24.00 12.96
CA THR A 27 1.50 23.50 14.12
C THR A 27 0.79 23.94 15.40
N ARG A 28 0.46 23.00 16.27
CA ARG A 28 -0.09 23.26 17.62
C ARG A 28 0.69 22.42 18.63
N ASN A 29 1.23 23.09 19.65
CA ASN A 29 2.05 22.42 20.71
C ASN A 29 3.17 21.54 20.12
N GLY A 30 3.87 22.02 19.08
CA GLY A 30 4.95 21.28 18.42
C GLY A 30 4.52 20.08 17.55
N ARG A 31 3.24 19.79 17.44
CA ARG A 31 2.67 18.73 16.61
C ARG A 31 1.98 19.32 15.38
N LEU A 32 1.91 18.52 14.32
CA LEU A 32 1.14 18.89 13.13
C LEU A 32 -0.34 18.60 13.33
N VAL A 33 -1.14 19.55 12.87
CA VAL A 33 -2.59 19.41 12.73
C VAL A 33 -2.88 19.41 11.23
N PRO A 34 -3.41 18.31 10.67
CA PRO A 34 -3.75 18.25 9.25
C PRO A 34 -4.93 19.18 8.93
N PRO A 35 -5.08 19.58 7.67
CA PRO A 35 -6.36 20.07 7.19
C PRO A 35 -7.39 18.95 7.42
N ASP A 36 -8.69 19.28 7.44
CA ASP A 36 -9.77 18.37 7.82
C ASP A 36 -9.47 16.89 7.52
N PRO A 37 -9.28 16.04 8.55
CA PRO A 37 -8.89 14.63 8.38
C PRO A 37 -9.98 13.77 7.75
N HIS A 38 -11.21 14.28 7.61
CA HIS A 38 -12.35 13.59 7.02
C HIS A 38 -12.55 13.95 5.53
N ALA A 39 -11.97 15.05 5.07
CA ALA A 39 -12.08 15.48 3.69
C ALA A 39 -11.10 14.71 2.79
N LYS A 40 -11.58 13.66 2.11
CA LYS A 40 -10.75 12.81 1.22
C LYS A 40 -10.04 13.60 0.13
N GLN A 41 -10.64 14.68 -0.38
CA GLN A 41 -10.02 15.55 -1.37
C GLN A 41 -8.79 16.28 -0.81
N LEU A 42 -8.87 16.80 0.41
CA LEU A 42 -7.73 17.43 1.08
C LEU A 42 -6.62 16.39 1.36
N LEU A 43 -6.99 15.17 1.79
CA LEU A 43 -6.01 14.11 1.99
C LEU A 43 -5.31 13.69 0.67
N ARG A 44 -6.04 13.69 -0.47
CA ARG A 44 -5.41 13.48 -1.79
C ARG A 44 -4.45 14.62 -2.14
N ALA A 45 -4.85 15.86 -1.91
CA ALA A 45 -4.00 17.03 -2.15
C ALA A 45 -2.70 16.97 -1.33
N LEU A 46 -2.74 16.51 -0.08
CA LEU A 46 -1.56 16.29 0.76
C LEU A 46 -0.55 15.32 0.13
N HIS A 47 -1.05 14.30 -0.59
CA HIS A 47 -0.20 13.29 -1.20
C HIS A 47 0.22 13.63 -2.64
N LYS A 48 -0.44 14.59 -3.29
CA LYS A 48 -0.27 14.88 -4.73
C LYS A 48 1.20 15.06 -5.11
N ARG A 49 1.94 15.94 -4.43
CA ARG A 49 3.37 16.17 -4.72
C ARG A 49 4.24 14.93 -4.53
N ALA A 50 3.92 14.10 -3.54
CA ALA A 50 4.65 12.87 -3.31
C ALA A 50 4.35 11.81 -4.38
N VAL A 51 3.15 11.80 -4.92
CA VAL A 51 2.76 10.96 -6.07
C VAL A 51 3.47 11.44 -7.34
N GLU A 52 3.40 12.75 -7.66
CA GLU A 52 4.10 13.36 -8.80
C GLU A 52 5.60 13.06 -8.77
N HIS A 53 6.23 13.23 -7.61
CA HIS A 53 7.64 12.88 -7.43
C HIS A 53 7.93 11.40 -7.71
N ARG A 54 7.04 10.49 -7.31
CA ARG A 54 7.16 9.05 -7.59
C ARG A 54 7.02 8.74 -9.08
N ILE A 55 6.09 9.39 -9.75
CA ILE A 55 5.89 9.26 -11.20
C ILE A 55 7.15 9.72 -11.93
N GLU A 56 7.71 10.87 -11.56
CA GLU A 56 8.93 11.37 -12.18
C GLU A 56 10.15 10.47 -11.90
N GLN A 57 10.31 9.97 -10.69
CA GLN A 57 11.35 8.99 -10.40
C GLN A 57 11.23 7.70 -11.22
N ALA A 58 10.01 7.27 -11.52
CA ALA A 58 9.74 6.06 -12.29
C ALA A 58 9.93 6.26 -13.81
N ARG A 59 9.86 7.51 -14.29
CA ARG A 59 9.92 7.89 -15.72
C ARG A 59 11.11 7.25 -16.42
N ARG A 60 12.30 7.39 -15.84
CA ARG A 60 13.56 6.88 -16.42
C ARG A 60 13.54 5.38 -16.74
N GLY A 61 12.82 4.59 -15.94
CA GLY A 61 12.77 3.14 -16.09
C GLY A 61 11.49 2.59 -16.73
N LEU A 62 10.45 3.42 -16.91
CA LEU A 62 9.14 2.94 -17.37
C LEU A 62 8.62 3.68 -18.62
N LYS A 63 9.00 4.95 -18.87
CA LYS A 63 8.45 5.73 -20.00
C LYS A 63 8.59 5.00 -21.34
N ARG A 64 9.74 4.39 -21.61
CA ARG A 64 10.01 3.66 -22.87
C ARG A 64 9.11 2.44 -23.10
N TYR A 65 8.46 1.96 -22.06
CA TYR A 65 7.55 0.82 -22.12
C TYR A 65 6.06 1.23 -22.07
N GLU A 66 5.76 2.52 -21.90
CA GLU A 66 4.42 3.00 -21.60
C GLU A 66 3.42 2.61 -22.68
N ASP A 67 3.73 2.81 -23.97
CA ASP A 67 2.82 2.45 -25.06
C ASP A 67 2.47 0.96 -25.05
N ARG A 68 3.48 0.11 -24.84
CA ARG A 68 3.27 -1.33 -24.70
C ARG A 68 2.47 -1.69 -23.47
N LEU A 69 2.71 -1.02 -22.32
CA LEU A 69 1.97 -1.29 -21.09
C LEU A 69 0.52 -0.81 -21.17
N LEU A 70 0.24 0.22 -21.94
CA LEU A 70 -1.12 0.70 -22.20
C LEU A 70 -1.97 -0.31 -22.99
N THR A 71 -1.36 -1.18 -23.78
CA THR A 71 -2.11 -2.25 -24.48
C THR A 71 -2.79 -3.23 -23.53
N TYR A 72 -2.33 -3.32 -22.27
CA TYR A 72 -2.98 -4.12 -21.23
C TYR A 72 -4.14 -3.40 -20.54
N ILE A 73 -4.35 -2.12 -20.79
CA ILE A 73 -5.48 -1.36 -20.22
C ILE A 73 -6.64 -1.46 -21.21
N ALA A 74 -7.79 -1.93 -20.73
CA ALA A 74 -8.97 -2.10 -21.58
C ALA A 74 -9.59 -0.74 -21.94
N ALA A 75 -10.03 -0.59 -23.17
CA ALA A 75 -11.06 0.38 -23.51
C ALA A 75 -12.42 -0.07 -22.94
N GLY A 76 -13.34 0.87 -22.76
CA GLY A 76 -14.66 0.52 -22.23
C GLY A 76 -15.40 -0.51 -23.11
N GLU A 77 -15.33 -0.35 -24.42
CA GLU A 77 -15.92 -1.24 -25.42
C GLU A 77 -15.35 -2.66 -25.42
N GLU A 78 -14.12 -2.86 -24.97
CA GLU A 78 -13.49 -4.18 -24.86
C GLU A 78 -13.97 -4.97 -23.64
N VAL A 79 -14.72 -4.36 -22.72
CA VAL A 79 -15.19 -5.00 -21.49
C VAL A 79 -16.62 -5.51 -21.66
N ALA A 80 -16.81 -6.80 -21.53
CA ALA A 80 -18.13 -7.46 -21.54
C ALA A 80 -18.41 -8.03 -20.14
N PRO A 81 -19.17 -7.34 -19.26
CA PRO A 81 -19.36 -7.73 -17.85
C PRO A 81 -19.82 -9.18 -17.66
N ALA A 82 -20.68 -9.69 -18.56
CA ALA A 82 -21.15 -11.08 -18.51
C ALA A 82 -20.06 -12.12 -18.83
N ARG A 83 -19.00 -11.72 -19.54
CA ARG A 83 -17.91 -12.59 -20.01
C ARG A 83 -16.60 -12.42 -19.23
N ILE A 84 -16.55 -11.48 -18.31
CA ILE A 84 -15.37 -11.30 -17.43
C ILE A 84 -15.02 -12.62 -16.76
N HIS A 85 -13.75 -12.99 -16.83
CA HIS A 85 -13.20 -14.17 -16.16
C HIS A 85 -11.83 -13.86 -15.56
N PRO A 86 -11.73 -13.55 -14.24
CA PRO A 86 -10.51 -13.10 -13.63
C PRO A 86 -9.48 -14.23 -13.46
N ARG A 87 -8.25 -13.97 -13.86
CA ARG A 87 -7.09 -14.83 -13.64
C ARG A 87 -6.07 -14.12 -12.75
N LEU A 88 -5.79 -14.71 -11.61
CA LEU A 88 -4.77 -14.22 -10.66
C LEU A 88 -3.39 -14.75 -11.07
N VAL A 89 -2.45 -13.87 -11.40
CA VAL A 89 -1.09 -14.21 -11.84
C VAL A 89 -0.06 -13.69 -10.86
N LEU A 90 0.80 -14.59 -10.36
CA LEU A 90 1.92 -14.22 -9.50
C LEU A 90 3.03 -13.57 -10.34
N VAL A 91 3.33 -12.32 -10.03
CA VAL A 91 4.38 -11.54 -10.70
C VAL A 91 5.76 -12.15 -10.43
N ARG A 92 6.46 -12.47 -11.50
CA ARG A 92 7.86 -12.93 -11.48
C ARG A 92 8.82 -11.75 -11.66
N PRO A 93 10.01 -11.79 -11.07
CA PRO A 93 11.06 -10.81 -11.39
C PRO A 93 11.36 -10.77 -12.88
N ASP A 94 11.73 -9.60 -13.37
CA ASP A 94 12.17 -9.34 -14.75
C ASP A 94 11.15 -9.73 -15.83
N SER A 95 9.87 -9.84 -15.45
CA SER A 95 8.76 -10.16 -16.36
C SER A 95 7.98 -8.91 -16.79
N GLU A 96 7.19 -9.05 -17.84
CA GLU A 96 6.24 -8.02 -18.28
C GLU A 96 5.22 -7.69 -17.18
N ASP A 97 4.76 -8.69 -16.43
CA ASP A 97 3.88 -8.49 -15.27
C ASP A 97 4.53 -7.61 -14.21
N GLU A 98 5.86 -7.66 -14.04
CA GLU A 98 6.55 -6.77 -13.11
C GLU A 98 6.56 -5.32 -13.61
N LEU A 99 6.80 -5.09 -14.88
CA LEU A 99 6.72 -3.76 -15.48
C LEU A 99 5.31 -3.20 -15.37
N LEU A 100 4.31 -4.01 -15.72
CA LEU A 100 2.89 -3.65 -15.63
C LEU A 100 2.47 -3.35 -14.18
N PHE A 101 2.87 -4.17 -13.21
CA PHE A 101 2.62 -3.93 -11.80
C PHE A 101 3.27 -2.62 -11.32
N ARG A 102 4.50 -2.35 -11.74
CA ARG A 102 5.24 -1.13 -11.38
C ARG A 102 4.59 0.10 -11.99
N TYR A 103 4.11 0.02 -13.23
CA TYR A 103 3.42 1.09 -13.92
C TYR A 103 2.04 1.35 -13.31
N ALA A 104 1.19 0.34 -13.25
CA ALA A 104 -0.18 0.50 -12.77
C ALA A 104 -0.26 1.08 -11.35
N ARG A 105 0.61 0.67 -10.42
CA ARG A 105 0.61 1.20 -9.05
C ARG A 105 0.94 2.70 -8.94
N LEU A 106 1.48 3.34 -9.99
CA LEU A 106 1.75 4.79 -9.98
C LEU A 106 0.47 5.62 -10.01
N HIS A 107 -0.64 5.05 -10.45
CA HIS A 107 -1.96 5.70 -10.52
C HIS A 107 -2.70 5.79 -9.17
N TRP A 108 -2.12 5.25 -8.09
CA TRP A 108 -2.75 5.35 -6.78
C TRP A 108 -2.68 6.77 -6.20
N SER A 109 -3.76 7.18 -5.53
CA SER A 109 -3.89 8.53 -4.93
C SER A 109 -2.88 8.82 -3.81
N ILE A 110 -2.11 7.84 -3.39
CA ILE A 110 -1.04 7.97 -2.41
C ILE A 110 0.23 7.29 -2.93
N PRO A 111 1.42 7.71 -2.48
CA PRO A 111 2.65 7.03 -2.83
C PRO A 111 2.63 5.59 -2.30
N VAL A 112 2.55 4.61 -3.21
CA VAL A 112 2.55 3.20 -2.84
C VAL A 112 3.95 2.79 -2.40
N SER A 113 4.05 2.14 -1.24
CA SER A 113 5.29 1.55 -0.75
C SER A 113 5.80 0.47 -1.72
N ALA A 114 7.12 0.24 -1.73
CA ALA A 114 7.69 -0.92 -2.41
C ALA A 114 7.47 -2.24 -1.63
N GLY A 115 6.92 -2.14 -0.41
CA GLY A 115 6.94 -3.22 0.57
C GLY A 115 8.35 -3.45 1.12
N TYR A 116 8.47 -4.25 2.16
CA TYR A 116 9.77 -4.70 2.68
C TYR A 116 9.69 -6.17 3.08
N GLY A 117 10.84 -6.81 3.25
CA GLY A 117 10.91 -8.22 3.61
C GLY A 117 10.33 -9.14 2.55
N ARG A 118 9.55 -10.14 2.99
CA ARG A 118 8.84 -11.07 2.10
C ARG A 118 7.83 -10.30 1.26
N ARG A 119 7.76 -10.61 -0.03
CA ARG A 119 6.85 -9.92 -0.97
C ARG A 119 6.20 -10.88 -1.94
N LEU A 120 4.87 -10.78 -2.06
CA LEU A 120 4.10 -11.38 -3.14
C LEU A 120 3.38 -10.28 -3.89
N ARG A 121 3.47 -10.30 -5.21
CA ARG A 121 2.79 -9.34 -6.09
C ARG A 121 1.96 -10.13 -7.08
N PHE A 122 0.73 -9.71 -7.30
CA PHE A 122 -0.16 -10.33 -8.27
C PHE A 122 -0.76 -9.26 -9.17
N VAL A 123 -0.90 -9.59 -10.43
CA VAL A 123 -1.78 -8.93 -11.38
C VAL A 123 -2.99 -9.82 -11.59
N VAL A 124 -4.14 -9.19 -11.86
CA VAL A 124 -5.38 -9.90 -12.17
C VAL A 124 -5.79 -9.50 -13.57
N TYR A 125 -5.84 -10.47 -14.46
CA TYR A 125 -6.27 -10.29 -15.83
C TYR A 125 -7.72 -10.75 -16.03
N ASP A 126 -8.42 -10.10 -16.93
CA ASP A 126 -9.62 -10.66 -17.53
C ASP A 126 -9.22 -11.61 -18.67
N GLN A 127 -9.48 -12.91 -18.50
CA GLN A 127 -9.14 -13.90 -19.52
C GLN A 127 -9.95 -13.72 -20.84
N HIS A 128 -11.08 -13.03 -20.78
CA HIS A 128 -11.90 -12.79 -21.93
C HIS A 128 -11.22 -11.90 -22.97
N ASN A 129 -10.55 -10.84 -22.52
CA ASN A 129 -9.91 -9.87 -23.41
C ASN A 129 -8.39 -9.72 -23.18
N GLY A 130 -7.82 -10.47 -22.23
CA GLY A 130 -6.39 -10.41 -21.90
C GLY A 130 -5.95 -9.15 -21.14
N LYS A 131 -6.88 -8.27 -20.74
CA LYS A 131 -6.56 -6.96 -20.15
C LYS A 131 -6.42 -7.01 -18.63
N LEU A 132 -5.70 -6.04 -18.08
CA LEU A 132 -5.48 -5.88 -16.64
C LEU A 132 -6.75 -5.41 -15.94
N MET A 133 -7.27 -6.21 -15.02
CA MET A 133 -8.37 -5.82 -14.13
C MET A 133 -7.89 -5.07 -12.89
N GLY A 134 -6.73 -5.43 -12.38
CA GLY A 134 -6.21 -4.85 -11.15
C GLY A 134 -4.98 -5.55 -10.63
N LEU A 135 -4.54 -5.13 -9.45
CA LEU A 135 -3.35 -5.67 -8.82
C LEU A 135 -3.47 -5.71 -7.30
N LEU A 136 -2.70 -6.58 -6.68
CA LEU A 136 -2.52 -6.64 -5.24
C LEU A 136 -1.08 -7.01 -4.88
N GLY A 137 -0.59 -6.43 -3.79
CA GLY A 137 0.75 -6.66 -3.30
C GLY A 137 0.77 -6.87 -1.80
N LEU A 138 1.41 -7.96 -1.38
CA LEU A 138 1.63 -8.31 0.02
C LEU A 138 3.09 -8.12 0.38
N ALA A 139 3.34 -7.62 1.60
CA ALA A 139 4.67 -7.47 2.18
C ALA A 139 4.67 -7.87 3.65
N ASP A 140 5.84 -7.94 4.27
CA ASP A 140 5.91 -8.14 5.71
C ASP A 140 5.18 -7.01 6.45
N PRO A 141 4.39 -7.35 7.48
CA PRO A 141 3.70 -6.36 8.29
C PRO A 141 4.68 -5.62 9.20
N ILE A 142 4.33 -4.39 9.56
CA ILE A 142 5.08 -3.69 10.62
C ILE A 142 4.98 -4.47 11.93
N PHE A 143 6.07 -4.50 12.69
CA PHE A 143 6.17 -5.30 13.91
C PHE A 143 5.08 -4.97 14.93
N SER A 144 4.79 -3.69 15.15
CA SER A 144 3.77 -3.23 16.09
C SER A 144 2.73 -2.37 15.38
N LEU A 145 1.47 -2.80 15.43
CA LEU A 145 0.31 -2.09 14.92
C LEU A 145 -0.82 -2.23 15.93
N ALA A 146 -0.99 -1.25 16.79
CA ALA A 146 -1.86 -1.35 17.97
C ALA A 146 -3.29 -1.82 17.68
N PRO A 147 -4.00 -1.38 16.61
CA PRO A 147 -5.33 -1.91 16.31
C PRO A 147 -5.33 -3.41 15.97
N ARG A 148 -4.38 -3.87 15.13
CA ARG A 148 -4.22 -5.30 14.82
C ARG A 148 -3.87 -6.09 16.07
N ASP A 149 -2.89 -5.60 16.84
CA ASP A 149 -2.35 -6.31 17.99
C ASP A 149 -3.41 -6.50 19.07
N ARG A 150 -4.29 -5.51 19.30
CA ARG A 150 -5.46 -5.63 20.18
C ARG A 150 -6.51 -6.60 19.64
N TRP A 151 -6.75 -6.58 18.32
CA TRP A 151 -7.72 -7.50 17.71
C TRP A 151 -7.27 -8.95 17.82
N VAL A 152 -5.99 -9.25 17.59
CA VAL A 152 -5.43 -10.59 17.79
C VAL A 152 -5.44 -10.97 19.28
N GLY A 153 -5.12 -10.04 20.16
CA GLY A 153 -5.02 -10.26 21.61
C GLY A 153 -3.72 -10.92 22.05
N TRP A 154 -2.67 -10.83 21.25
CA TRP A 154 -1.36 -11.42 21.54
C TRP A 154 -0.47 -10.50 22.37
N ASP A 155 0.42 -11.09 23.14
CA ASP A 155 1.52 -10.42 23.80
C ASP A 155 2.74 -10.20 22.85
N VAL A 156 3.85 -9.70 23.40
CA VAL A 156 5.07 -9.42 22.62
C VAL A 156 5.73 -10.70 22.11
N GLU A 157 5.77 -11.76 22.92
CA GLU A 157 6.45 -13.03 22.55
C GLU A 157 5.61 -13.82 21.56
N GLN A 158 4.30 -13.89 21.75
CA GLN A 158 3.37 -14.48 20.79
C GLN A 158 3.47 -13.77 19.44
N ARG A 159 3.48 -12.42 19.44
CA ARG A 159 3.66 -11.63 18.22
C ARG A 159 5.00 -11.91 17.54
N LYS A 160 6.10 -11.93 18.29
CA LYS A 160 7.42 -12.29 17.75
C LYS A 160 7.42 -13.67 17.09
N SER A 161 6.67 -14.61 17.62
CA SER A 161 6.62 -15.99 17.14
C SER A 161 5.69 -16.15 15.92
N HIS A 162 4.56 -15.46 15.88
CA HIS A 162 3.51 -15.70 14.89
C HIS A 162 3.31 -14.56 13.87
N LEU A 163 4.02 -13.42 13.99
CA LEU A 163 3.93 -12.34 12.98
C LEU A 163 4.33 -12.82 11.57
N GLN A 164 5.12 -13.87 11.47
CA GLN A 164 5.45 -14.55 10.22
C GLN A 164 4.22 -15.11 9.47
N CYS A 165 3.13 -15.38 10.19
CA CYS A 165 1.85 -15.86 9.64
C CYS A 165 0.91 -14.72 9.22
N VAL A 166 1.41 -13.48 9.20
CA VAL A 166 0.68 -12.28 8.81
C VAL A 166 1.36 -11.61 7.63
N MET A 167 0.59 -11.08 6.68
CA MET A 167 1.09 -10.22 5.62
C MET A 167 0.28 -8.93 5.57
N ASP A 168 0.92 -7.85 5.12
CA ASP A 168 0.30 -6.54 4.90
C ASP A 168 0.04 -6.30 3.41
N LEU A 169 -1.18 -5.93 3.07
CA LEU A 169 -1.55 -5.50 1.72
C LEU A 169 -1.11 -4.05 1.54
N PHE A 170 0.07 -3.84 0.97
CA PHE A 170 0.64 -2.51 0.76
C PHE A 170 0.10 -1.80 -0.48
N VAL A 171 -0.51 -2.54 -1.40
CA VAL A 171 -1.26 -2.05 -2.56
C VAL A 171 -2.35 -3.03 -2.93
N LEU A 172 -3.51 -2.51 -3.29
CA LEU A 172 -4.65 -3.29 -3.74
C LEU A 172 -5.63 -2.39 -4.46
N GLY A 173 -6.14 -2.84 -5.60
CA GLY A 173 -7.23 -2.18 -6.29
C GLY A 173 -7.38 -2.62 -7.74
N ALA A 174 -8.50 -2.20 -8.34
CA ALA A 174 -8.78 -2.38 -9.75
C ALA A 174 -8.36 -1.15 -10.56
N VAL A 175 -8.00 -1.36 -11.82
CA VAL A 175 -7.74 -0.31 -12.79
C VAL A 175 -9.02 0.03 -13.59
N PRO A 176 -9.13 1.23 -14.20
CA PRO A 176 -10.22 1.51 -15.13
C PRO A 176 -10.14 0.59 -16.36
N PRO A 177 -11.29 0.27 -17.00
CA PRO A 177 -12.65 0.60 -16.58
C PRO A 177 -13.21 -0.33 -15.50
N TYR A 178 -12.52 -1.42 -15.15
CA TYR A 178 -12.96 -2.40 -14.14
C TYR A 178 -13.19 -1.78 -12.76
N SER A 179 -12.47 -0.71 -12.40
CA SER A 179 -12.70 -0.01 -11.13
C SER A 179 -14.10 0.59 -11.02
N GLN A 180 -14.69 1.00 -12.14
CA GLN A 180 -16.05 1.54 -12.22
C GLN A 180 -17.12 0.44 -12.04
N LEU A 181 -16.77 -0.80 -12.37
CA LEU A 181 -17.55 -2.01 -12.14
C LEU A 181 -17.39 -2.61 -10.73
N LEU A 182 -16.85 -1.85 -9.79
CA LEU A 182 -16.58 -2.26 -8.41
C LEU A 182 -15.56 -3.41 -8.28
N CYS A 183 -14.79 -3.71 -9.33
CA CYS A 183 -13.79 -4.80 -9.29
C CYS A 183 -12.70 -4.59 -8.22
N GLY A 184 -12.55 -3.39 -7.65
CA GLY A 184 -11.74 -3.20 -6.44
C GLY A 184 -12.17 -4.10 -5.27
N LYS A 185 -13.48 -4.38 -5.12
CA LYS A 185 -14.00 -5.34 -4.12
C LYS A 185 -13.60 -6.77 -4.46
N LEU A 186 -13.64 -7.14 -5.75
CA LEU A 186 -13.16 -8.44 -6.23
C LEU A 186 -11.68 -8.63 -5.90
N ILE A 187 -10.83 -7.66 -6.25
CA ILE A 187 -9.38 -7.72 -5.96
C ILE A 187 -9.13 -7.89 -4.45
N ALA A 188 -9.92 -7.19 -3.61
CA ALA A 188 -9.82 -7.33 -2.16
C ALA A 188 -10.21 -8.74 -1.67
N LEU A 189 -11.28 -9.32 -2.21
CA LEU A 189 -11.68 -10.70 -1.87
C LEU A 189 -10.66 -11.72 -2.40
N LEU A 190 -10.16 -11.57 -3.63
CA LEU A 190 -9.14 -12.44 -4.21
C LEU A 190 -7.85 -12.46 -3.38
N ALA A 191 -7.51 -11.36 -2.70
CA ALA A 191 -6.38 -11.35 -1.77
C ALA A 191 -6.54 -12.39 -0.63
N THR A 192 -7.78 -12.77 -0.28
CA THR A 192 -8.07 -13.74 0.78
C THR A 192 -8.17 -15.18 0.28
N SER A 193 -7.99 -15.42 -1.02
CA SER A 193 -8.21 -16.71 -1.67
C SER A 193 -7.19 -17.78 -1.28
N LEU A 194 -7.55 -19.04 -1.51
CA LEU A 194 -6.64 -20.19 -1.36
C LEU A 194 -5.43 -20.11 -2.30
N GLU A 195 -5.60 -19.52 -3.48
CA GLU A 195 -4.53 -19.33 -4.47
C GLU A 195 -3.41 -18.44 -3.91
N VAL A 196 -3.75 -17.35 -3.24
CA VAL A 196 -2.79 -16.46 -2.56
C VAL A 196 -2.11 -17.19 -1.41
N GLN A 197 -2.85 -17.95 -0.60
CA GLN A 197 -2.30 -18.73 0.50
C GLN A 197 -1.36 -19.85 0.00
N ARG A 198 -1.72 -20.53 -1.09
CA ARG A 198 -0.88 -21.54 -1.75
C ARG A 198 0.41 -20.92 -2.32
N ALA A 199 0.30 -19.76 -2.97
CA ALA A 199 1.46 -19.01 -3.47
C ALA A 199 2.40 -18.59 -2.34
N PHE A 200 1.86 -18.13 -1.20
CA PHE A 200 2.62 -17.80 -0.01
C PHE A 200 3.36 -19.01 0.53
N ARG A 201 2.65 -20.14 0.71
CA ARG A 201 3.25 -21.39 1.20
C ARG A 201 4.36 -21.91 0.27
N ARG A 202 4.12 -21.88 -1.05
CA ARG A 202 5.09 -22.33 -2.06
C ARG A 202 6.36 -21.49 -2.05
N LYS A 203 6.24 -20.18 -1.86
CA LYS A 203 7.37 -19.26 -1.91
C LYS A 203 8.16 -19.20 -0.60
N TYR A 204 7.49 -19.32 0.55
CA TYR A 204 8.09 -19.08 1.87
C TYR A 204 8.01 -20.26 2.83
N GLY A 205 7.29 -21.31 2.47
CA GLY A 205 7.25 -22.53 3.27
C GLY A 205 8.61 -23.25 3.21
N GLY A 206 9.21 -23.43 4.38
CA GLY A 206 10.54 -24.05 4.49
C GLY A 206 11.71 -23.07 4.57
N ASP A 207 11.53 -21.79 4.17
CA ASP A 207 12.54 -20.76 4.35
C ASP A 207 12.90 -20.55 5.82
N ARG A 208 14.11 -20.04 6.07
CA ARG A 208 14.53 -19.64 7.42
C ARG A 208 14.36 -18.13 7.60
N SER A 209 13.81 -17.75 8.75
CA SER A 209 13.74 -16.34 9.14
C SER A 209 15.15 -15.76 9.29
N LEU A 210 15.44 -14.66 8.58
CA LEU A 210 16.74 -13.96 8.66
C LEU A 210 17.08 -13.47 10.07
N ILE A 211 16.06 -13.15 10.87
CA ILE A 211 16.26 -12.58 12.21
C ILE A 211 16.43 -13.67 13.28
N ARG A 212 15.71 -14.78 13.16
CA ARG A 212 15.63 -15.81 14.20
C ARG A 212 16.17 -17.18 13.79
N GLY A 213 16.52 -17.38 12.51
CA GLY A 213 16.95 -18.66 11.99
C GLY A 213 15.87 -19.75 12.00
N LYS A 214 14.67 -19.49 12.53
CA LYS A 214 13.57 -20.45 12.61
C LYS A 214 12.98 -20.73 11.23
N ARG A 215 12.68 -21.99 10.96
CA ARG A 215 12.00 -22.43 9.74
C ARG A 215 10.58 -21.87 9.70
N LEU A 216 10.20 -21.31 8.56
CA LEU A 216 8.85 -20.81 8.29
C LEU A 216 7.98 -21.98 7.83
N ASP A 217 6.78 -22.11 8.39
CA ASP A 217 5.85 -23.18 8.02
C ASP A 217 4.97 -22.84 6.81
N GLY A 218 5.07 -21.61 6.30
CA GLY A 218 4.31 -21.15 5.14
C GLY A 218 2.80 -21.02 5.39
N ARG A 219 2.36 -20.97 6.66
CA ARG A 219 0.95 -20.72 7.00
C ARG A 219 0.67 -19.23 7.03
N LEU A 220 -0.34 -18.80 6.27
CA LEU A 220 -0.83 -17.42 6.26
C LEU A 220 -2.20 -17.41 6.95
N ALA A 221 -2.29 -16.74 8.10
CA ALA A 221 -3.48 -16.73 8.94
C ALA A 221 -4.26 -15.41 8.85
N LEU A 222 -3.57 -14.30 8.56
CA LEU A 222 -4.14 -12.97 8.61
C LEU A 222 -3.55 -12.06 7.54
N LEU A 223 -4.40 -11.28 6.88
CA LEU A 223 -3.98 -10.11 6.12
C LEU A 223 -4.32 -8.84 6.90
N THR A 224 -3.44 -7.85 6.79
CA THR A 224 -3.69 -6.50 7.30
C THR A 224 -3.62 -5.49 6.15
N THR A 225 -4.30 -4.37 6.30
CA THR A 225 -4.12 -3.21 5.42
C THR A 225 -4.54 -1.94 6.13
N THR A 226 -4.07 -0.81 5.63
CA THR A 226 -4.53 0.50 6.09
C THR A 226 -5.15 1.27 4.93
N SER A 227 -6.24 1.96 5.19
CA SER A 227 -6.87 2.80 4.18
C SER A 227 -5.91 3.87 3.65
N ALA A 228 -6.02 4.19 2.37
CA ALA A 228 -5.22 5.24 1.75
C ALA A 228 -5.59 6.63 2.28
N LEU A 229 -6.89 6.90 2.43
CA LEU A 229 -7.47 8.23 2.66
C LEU A 229 -8.49 8.19 3.84
N GLY A 230 -7.99 8.07 5.08
CA GLY A 230 -8.86 8.03 6.25
C GLY A 230 -9.75 6.78 6.29
N ARG A 231 -11.07 6.93 6.17
CA ARG A 231 -12.02 5.80 6.09
C ARG A 231 -12.12 5.23 4.68
N SER A 232 -12.20 3.91 4.57
CA SER A 232 -12.35 3.22 3.29
C SER A 232 -13.77 2.71 3.06
N SER A 233 -14.36 3.04 1.91
CA SER A 233 -15.59 2.42 1.44
C SER A 233 -15.37 1.07 0.77
N LEU A 234 -14.15 0.79 0.31
CA LEU A 234 -13.79 -0.45 -0.38
C LEU A 234 -14.00 -1.68 0.51
N TYR A 235 -13.48 -1.61 1.74
CA TYR A 235 -13.50 -2.73 2.69
C TYR A 235 -14.76 -2.79 3.54
N ASN A 236 -15.57 -1.71 3.53
CA ASN A 236 -16.76 -1.65 4.36
C ASN A 236 -17.79 -2.72 3.92
N ARG A 237 -18.22 -3.54 4.87
CA ARG A 237 -19.18 -4.64 4.66
C ARG A 237 -18.74 -5.66 3.59
N LEU A 238 -17.44 -5.77 3.34
CA LEU A 238 -16.91 -6.73 2.39
C LEU A 238 -16.89 -8.13 3.01
N ARG A 239 -17.72 -9.03 2.48
CA ARG A 239 -17.91 -10.41 2.95
C ARG A 239 -17.92 -11.36 1.75
N PHE A 240 -17.63 -12.61 1.99
CA PHE A 240 -17.86 -13.71 1.07
C PHE A 240 -18.84 -14.68 1.69
N GLY A 241 -20.10 -14.66 1.25
CA GLY A 241 -21.19 -15.36 1.92
C GLY A 241 -21.32 -14.92 3.38
N ALA A 242 -21.40 -15.87 4.29
CA ALA A 242 -21.40 -15.65 5.74
C ALA A 242 -20.00 -15.39 6.32
N GLN A 243 -18.93 -15.69 5.54
CA GLN A 243 -17.56 -15.57 6.02
C GLN A 243 -17.10 -14.10 6.08
N PRO A 244 -16.37 -13.69 7.13
CA PRO A 244 -15.88 -12.33 7.25
C PRO A 244 -14.82 -12.06 6.17
N GLY A 245 -14.94 -10.93 5.48
CA GLY A 245 -13.87 -10.39 4.65
C GLY A 245 -12.97 -9.46 5.45
N PHE A 246 -12.91 -8.18 5.05
CA PHE A 246 -12.16 -7.18 5.78
C PHE A 246 -12.98 -6.56 6.91
N GLN A 247 -12.39 -6.52 8.11
CA GLN A 247 -12.98 -5.95 9.32
C GLN A 247 -12.19 -4.74 9.78
N SER A 248 -12.85 -3.62 10.05
CA SER A 248 -12.22 -2.46 10.67
C SER A 248 -11.88 -2.75 12.13
N VAL A 249 -10.65 -2.50 12.53
CA VAL A 249 -10.16 -2.75 13.90
C VAL A 249 -9.66 -1.49 14.60
N GLY A 250 -9.92 -0.32 13.99
CA GLY A 250 -9.56 0.98 14.53
C GLY A 250 -8.66 1.79 13.59
N PHE A 251 -7.95 2.75 14.14
CA PHE A 251 -7.18 3.74 13.38
C PHE A 251 -5.72 3.79 13.81
N THR A 252 -4.84 4.14 12.84
CA THR A 252 -3.44 4.45 13.14
C THR A 252 -3.33 5.75 13.96
N ARG A 253 -2.19 5.94 14.61
CA ARG A 253 -1.93 7.16 15.41
C ARG A 253 -1.65 8.40 14.55
N GLY A 254 -1.65 8.31 13.22
CA GLY A 254 -1.34 9.44 12.34
C GLY A 254 0.12 9.92 12.47
N SER A 255 1.07 8.99 12.40
CA SER A 255 2.50 9.33 12.44
C SER A 255 3.25 8.71 11.27
N GLY A 256 4.26 9.42 10.77
CA GLY A 256 5.07 9.00 9.63
C GLY A 256 5.92 10.14 9.07
N GLU A 257 6.40 9.97 7.86
CA GLU A 257 7.29 10.94 7.20
C GLU A 257 6.82 11.40 5.82
N PHE A 258 5.64 10.99 5.36
CA PHE A 258 5.18 11.28 3.99
C PHE A 258 5.12 12.77 3.67
N HIS A 259 4.82 13.60 4.66
CA HIS A 259 4.75 15.05 4.54
C HIS A 259 6.11 15.75 4.35
N PHE A 260 7.20 15.00 4.48
CA PHE A 260 8.55 15.44 4.11
C PHE A 260 9.00 14.90 2.74
N ALA A 261 8.21 14.05 2.08
CA ALA A 261 8.61 13.34 0.85
C ALA A 261 8.66 14.22 -0.42
N ASN A 262 8.35 15.50 -0.32
CA ASN A 262 8.26 16.47 -1.42
C ASN A 262 9.58 17.19 -1.76
N GLY A 263 10.70 16.47 -1.77
CA GLY A 263 12.03 17.03 -2.03
C GLY A 263 12.79 17.45 -0.76
N VAL A 264 12.10 17.72 0.34
CA VAL A 264 12.73 18.08 1.61
C VAL A 264 13.46 16.90 2.26
N TYR A 265 12.96 15.69 2.06
CA TYR A 265 13.53 14.50 2.69
C TYR A 265 15.00 14.26 2.30
N GLN A 266 15.38 14.50 1.05
CA GLN A 266 16.77 14.35 0.58
C GLN A 266 17.72 15.29 1.33
N ASP A 267 17.29 16.52 1.62
CA ASP A 267 18.11 17.46 2.38
C ASP A 267 18.20 17.04 3.85
N LEU A 268 17.12 16.48 4.42
CA LEU A 268 17.18 15.90 5.77
C LEU A 268 18.14 14.70 5.81
N VAL A 269 18.18 13.87 4.76
CA VAL A 269 19.15 12.76 4.65
C VAL A 269 20.58 13.28 4.59
N LYS A 270 20.86 14.29 3.75
CA LYS A 270 22.21 14.91 3.66
C LYS A 270 22.67 15.43 5.02
N LEU A 271 21.77 16.12 5.74
CA LEU A 271 22.08 16.62 7.08
C LEU A 271 22.27 15.48 8.10
N ALA A 272 21.48 14.40 8.00
CA ALA A 272 21.65 13.23 8.85
C ALA A 272 23.01 12.56 8.65
N LEU A 273 23.41 12.35 7.40
CA LEU A 273 24.71 11.76 7.05
C LEU A 273 25.89 12.59 7.57
N ALA A 274 25.74 13.92 7.59
CA ALA A 274 26.79 14.84 8.05
C ALA A 274 26.85 15.05 9.56
N ARG A 275 25.76 14.81 10.32
CA ARG A 275 25.64 15.30 11.69
C ARG A 275 25.09 14.31 12.72
N VAL A 276 24.55 13.17 12.30
CA VAL A 276 23.95 12.20 13.23
C VAL A 276 24.26 10.77 12.81
N GLU A 277 24.37 9.90 13.80
CA GLU A 277 24.60 8.48 13.61
C GLU A 277 23.30 7.68 13.68
N PRO A 278 23.17 6.58 12.89
CA PRO A 278 22.04 5.66 13.01
C PRO A 278 22.11 4.88 14.33
N THR A 279 20.94 4.53 14.88
CA THR A 279 20.85 3.68 16.09
C THR A 279 21.06 2.19 15.74
N ALA A 280 21.14 1.84 14.46
CA ALA A 280 21.32 0.45 14.03
C ALA A 280 22.69 -0.09 14.41
N LYS A 281 22.76 -1.37 14.83
CA LYS A 281 24.00 -2.05 15.24
C LYS A 281 25.14 -1.95 14.21
N HIS A 282 24.81 -1.79 12.93
CA HIS A 282 25.78 -1.72 11.82
C HIS A 282 26.21 -0.28 11.48
N ARG A 283 25.80 0.72 12.24
CA ARG A 283 26.12 2.16 12.02
C ARG A 283 25.89 2.66 10.57
N LYS A 284 24.96 2.02 9.82
CA LYS A 284 24.62 2.40 8.45
C LYS A 284 23.14 2.76 8.35
N TRP A 285 22.87 3.84 7.62
CA TRP A 285 21.50 4.23 7.29
C TRP A 285 20.92 3.28 6.25
N GLY A 286 19.83 2.63 6.60
CA GLY A 286 19.05 1.83 5.63
C GLY A 286 17.98 2.68 4.93
N THR A 287 17.37 2.11 3.90
CA THR A 287 16.31 2.76 3.11
C THR A 287 14.88 2.50 3.63
N GLY A 288 14.74 1.61 4.61
CA GLY A 288 13.44 1.19 5.15
C GLY A 288 12.72 2.26 5.95
N PHE A 289 11.43 2.08 6.17
CA PHE A 289 10.54 2.99 6.91
C PHE A 289 11.08 3.41 8.29
N ARG A 290 11.63 2.45 9.05
CA ARG A 290 12.22 2.74 10.37
C ARG A 290 13.36 3.75 10.29
N ASN A 291 14.28 3.57 9.34
CA ASN A 291 15.42 4.46 9.15
C ASN A 291 14.97 5.85 8.68
N ARG A 292 14.00 5.91 7.76
CA ARG A 292 13.45 7.17 7.28
C ARG A 292 12.85 8.00 8.41
N ARG A 293 12.06 7.37 9.27
CA ARG A 293 11.48 8.02 10.46
C ARG A 293 12.56 8.43 11.47
N GLU A 294 13.58 7.61 11.65
CA GLU A 294 14.70 7.93 12.55
C GLU A 294 15.48 9.14 12.07
N ILE A 295 15.80 9.22 10.77
CA ILE A 295 16.44 10.39 10.16
C ILE A 295 15.67 11.66 10.49
N VAL A 296 14.37 11.69 10.20
CA VAL A 296 13.53 12.86 10.47
C VAL A 296 13.56 13.22 11.93
N ARG A 297 13.39 12.27 12.85
CA ARG A 297 13.37 12.52 14.30
C ARG A 297 14.70 13.04 14.85
N LYS A 298 15.84 12.62 14.27
CA LYS A 298 17.17 13.07 14.72
C LYS A 298 17.54 14.43 14.14
N VAL A 299 17.10 14.73 12.93
CA VAL A 299 17.46 15.96 12.22
C VAL A 299 16.60 17.16 12.63
N LEU A 300 15.31 16.97 12.89
CA LEU A 300 14.42 18.07 13.27
C LEU A 300 14.96 18.95 14.42
N PRO A 301 15.50 18.39 15.54
CA PRO A 301 16.07 19.20 16.61
C PRO A 301 17.27 20.03 16.18
N LEU A 302 18.11 19.53 15.25
CA LEU A 302 19.23 20.30 14.70
C LEU A 302 18.78 21.56 13.96
N LEU A 303 17.54 21.54 13.45
CA LEU A 303 16.88 22.66 12.81
C LEU A 303 16.07 23.53 13.79
N GLY A 304 16.15 23.27 15.11
CA GLY A 304 15.30 23.92 16.11
C GLY A 304 13.82 23.64 15.92
N LEU A 305 13.48 22.46 15.38
CA LEU A 305 12.11 21.99 15.17
C LEU A 305 11.78 20.83 16.10
N SER A 306 10.51 20.72 16.50
CA SER A 306 10.05 19.63 17.37
C SER A 306 10.16 18.26 16.69
N ARG A 307 10.62 17.25 17.43
CA ARG A 307 10.58 15.84 17.01
C ARG A 307 9.14 15.34 16.79
N GLU A 308 8.18 16.00 17.42
CA GLU A 308 6.76 15.67 17.33
C GLU A 308 6.14 16.00 15.94
N LEU A 309 6.85 16.73 15.07
CA LEU A 309 6.41 16.97 13.69
C LEU A 309 6.31 15.69 12.86
N VAL A 310 6.80 14.55 13.32
CA VAL A 310 6.51 13.23 12.72
C VAL A 310 5.07 12.79 12.97
N HIS A 311 4.36 13.41 13.93
CA HIS A 311 2.94 13.17 14.18
C HIS A 311 2.14 14.15 13.34
N HIS A 312 1.72 13.68 12.15
CA HIS A 312 0.98 14.47 11.16
C HIS A 312 -0.54 14.46 11.36
N GLY A 313 -1.06 13.69 12.34
CA GLY A 313 -2.48 13.64 12.69
C GLY A 313 -3.42 12.98 11.67
N VAL A 314 -2.95 12.62 10.48
CA VAL A 314 -3.75 11.92 9.47
C VAL A 314 -3.92 10.47 9.91
N GLN A 315 -5.05 10.15 10.50
CA GLN A 315 -5.39 8.80 10.91
C GLN A 315 -5.88 7.98 9.71
N ARG A 316 -5.46 6.73 9.65
CA ARG A 316 -5.89 5.77 8.61
C ARG A 316 -6.58 4.60 9.28
N GLU A 317 -7.72 4.21 8.74
CA GLU A 317 -8.45 3.05 9.21
C GLU A 317 -7.66 1.77 8.92
N VAL A 318 -7.56 0.92 9.93
CA VAL A 318 -6.85 -0.37 9.87
C VAL A 318 -7.86 -1.48 9.70
N PHE A 319 -7.60 -2.32 8.71
CA PHE A 319 -8.43 -3.49 8.43
C PHE A 319 -7.62 -4.76 8.61
N VAL A 320 -8.31 -5.80 9.06
CA VAL A 320 -7.82 -7.17 9.11
C VAL A 320 -8.75 -8.08 8.31
N ALA A 321 -8.18 -9.06 7.65
CA ALA A 321 -8.92 -10.12 6.97
C ALA A 321 -8.41 -11.49 7.47
N PRO A 322 -9.15 -12.16 8.36
CA PRO A 322 -8.80 -13.50 8.80
C PRO A 322 -8.97 -14.50 7.64
N LEU A 323 -8.01 -15.41 7.52
CA LEU A 323 -7.98 -16.45 6.48
C LEU A 323 -8.41 -17.82 7.01
N ALA A 324 -8.78 -17.86 8.29
CA ALA A 324 -9.19 -19.07 8.99
C ALA A 324 -10.22 -18.74 10.07
N THR A 325 -11.04 -19.72 10.46
CA THR A 325 -12.03 -19.59 11.51
C THR A 325 -11.41 -19.35 12.88
N ASN A 326 -10.22 -19.94 13.11
CA ASN A 326 -9.44 -19.82 14.34
C ASN A 326 -8.17 -18.99 14.17
N ALA A 327 -8.19 -17.96 13.31
CA ALA A 327 -7.01 -17.15 13.02
C ALA A 327 -6.41 -16.46 14.27
N ARG A 328 -7.24 -15.99 15.20
CA ARG A 328 -6.78 -15.31 16.42
C ARG A 328 -6.11 -16.28 17.38
N GLU A 329 -6.76 -17.39 17.67
CA GLU A 329 -6.29 -18.46 18.54
C GLU A 329 -4.98 -19.06 18.03
N PHE A 330 -4.90 -19.26 16.71
CA PHE A 330 -3.67 -19.71 16.04
C PHE A 330 -2.55 -18.68 16.21
N LEU A 331 -2.82 -17.41 16.01
CA LEU A 331 -1.83 -16.35 16.14
C LEU A 331 -1.38 -16.11 17.59
N ARG A 332 -2.19 -16.45 18.57
CA ARG A 332 -1.80 -16.49 20.01
C ARG A 332 -1.05 -17.76 20.40
N GLY A 333 -0.98 -18.76 19.48
CA GLY A 333 -0.34 -20.03 19.77
C GLY A 333 -1.20 -21.03 20.57
N GLU A 334 -2.48 -20.74 20.76
CA GLU A 334 -3.46 -21.61 21.46
C GLU A 334 -3.82 -22.84 20.62
N HIS A 335 -3.71 -22.74 19.31
CA HIS A 335 -3.94 -23.84 18.37
C HIS A 335 -2.75 -24.03 17.41
N GLN A 336 -2.38 -25.30 17.17
CA GLN A 336 -1.32 -25.64 16.21
C GLN A 336 -1.85 -25.76 14.78
N ILE A 337 -3.12 -26.04 14.59
CA ILE A 337 -3.76 -26.24 13.29
C ILE A 337 -4.53 -25.01 12.89
N LEU A 338 -4.26 -24.48 11.68
CA LEU A 338 -4.99 -23.38 11.08
C LEU A 338 -6.19 -23.91 10.28
N ARG A 339 -7.41 -23.64 10.72
CA ARG A 339 -8.67 -24.05 10.08
C ARG A 339 -9.09 -23.04 9.01
N ARG A 340 -8.51 -23.18 7.82
CA ARG A 340 -8.69 -22.22 6.71
C ARG A 340 -10.15 -22.17 6.24
N TYR A 341 -10.56 -20.99 5.79
CA TYR A 341 -11.78 -20.88 4.99
C TYR A 341 -11.57 -21.51 3.61
N ASP A 342 -12.59 -22.18 3.11
CA ASP A 342 -12.63 -22.61 1.71
C ASP A 342 -13.10 -21.44 0.82
N ARG A 343 -12.14 -20.83 0.14
CA ARG A 343 -12.32 -19.63 -0.71
C ARG A 343 -11.46 -19.75 -1.96
N SER A 344 -11.91 -20.50 -2.96
CA SER A 344 -11.26 -20.47 -4.25
C SER A 344 -11.48 -19.12 -4.96
N ALA A 345 -10.55 -18.73 -5.83
CA ALA A 345 -10.70 -17.52 -6.64
C ALA A 345 -11.96 -17.58 -7.51
N GLU A 346 -12.28 -18.76 -8.01
CA GLU A 346 -13.48 -19.03 -8.81
C GLU A 346 -14.78 -18.80 -8.00
N ALA A 347 -14.89 -19.40 -6.82
CA ALA A 347 -16.05 -19.22 -5.94
C ALA A 347 -16.21 -17.74 -5.52
N ILE A 348 -15.09 -17.06 -5.21
CA ILE A 348 -15.10 -15.62 -4.92
C ILE A 348 -15.64 -14.83 -6.11
N PHE A 349 -15.20 -15.17 -7.34
CA PHE A 349 -15.66 -14.46 -8.52
C PHE A 349 -17.14 -14.72 -8.80
N ALA A 350 -17.60 -15.94 -8.73
CA ALA A 350 -19.02 -16.27 -8.89
C ALA A 350 -19.89 -15.46 -7.92
N TRP A 351 -19.53 -15.42 -6.64
CA TRP A 351 -20.19 -14.57 -5.64
C TRP A 351 -20.16 -13.08 -5.98
N PHE A 352 -18.98 -12.56 -6.39
CA PHE A 352 -18.82 -11.15 -6.75
C PHE A 352 -19.66 -10.78 -7.97
N ARG A 353 -19.69 -11.64 -8.99
CA ARG A 353 -20.39 -11.44 -10.26
C ARG A 353 -21.86 -11.17 -10.00
N GLU A 354 -22.53 -12.07 -9.29
CA GLU A 354 -23.97 -11.96 -9.03
C GLU A 354 -24.31 -10.78 -8.09
N ARG A 355 -23.48 -10.58 -7.06
CA ARG A 355 -23.79 -9.59 -6.03
C ARG A 355 -23.47 -8.14 -6.43
N TRP A 356 -22.41 -7.92 -7.18
CA TRP A 356 -21.91 -6.58 -7.46
C TRP A 356 -21.70 -6.28 -8.94
N LEU A 357 -21.08 -7.18 -9.69
CA LEU A 357 -20.67 -6.91 -11.07
C LEU A 357 -21.86 -6.68 -12.00
N LEU A 358 -22.73 -7.67 -12.13
CA LEU A 358 -23.86 -7.58 -13.04
C LEU A 358 -24.86 -6.48 -12.65
N PRO A 359 -25.29 -6.36 -11.36
CA PRO A 359 -26.14 -5.24 -10.95
C PRO A 359 -25.47 -3.87 -11.12
N ARG A 360 -24.13 -3.78 -11.01
CA ARG A 360 -23.40 -2.53 -11.23
C ARG A 360 -23.36 -2.16 -12.71
N ALA A 361 -23.08 -3.11 -13.58
CA ALA A 361 -22.99 -2.89 -15.00
C ALA A 361 -24.34 -2.43 -15.62
N GLN A 362 -25.45 -2.86 -15.02
CA GLN A 362 -26.80 -2.42 -15.44
C GLN A 362 -27.12 -0.99 -15.01
N ARG A 363 -26.56 -0.51 -13.92
CA ARG A 363 -26.91 0.81 -13.33
C ARG A 363 -25.91 1.92 -13.65
N ASP A 364 -24.71 1.60 -14.07
CA ASP A 364 -23.64 2.57 -14.29
C ASP A 364 -22.89 2.26 -15.57
N GLU A 365 -23.06 3.14 -16.55
CA GLU A 365 -22.48 2.98 -17.89
C GLU A 365 -21.16 3.70 -18.10
N ARG A 366 -20.66 4.44 -17.08
CA ARG A 366 -19.42 5.24 -17.19
C ARG A 366 -18.19 4.42 -17.61
N TRP A 367 -18.20 3.13 -17.35
CA TRP A 367 -17.13 2.21 -17.78
C TRP A 367 -17.05 2.07 -19.29
N LYS A 368 -18.17 2.20 -20.03
CA LYS A 368 -18.25 2.01 -21.48
C LYS A 368 -17.45 3.07 -22.25
N SER A 369 -17.38 4.29 -21.76
CA SER A 369 -16.70 5.42 -22.40
C SER A 369 -15.24 5.59 -21.97
N PHE A 370 -14.66 4.63 -21.26
CA PHE A 370 -13.28 4.76 -20.81
C PHE A 370 -12.30 4.54 -21.97
N ASP A 371 -11.41 5.53 -22.17
CA ASP A 371 -10.32 5.48 -23.13
C ASP A 371 -8.99 5.16 -22.41
N PRO A 372 -8.24 4.12 -22.83
CA PRO A 372 -6.92 3.81 -22.29
C PRO A 372 -5.91 4.95 -22.37
N ALA A 373 -6.05 5.87 -23.30
CA ALA A 373 -5.20 7.06 -23.41
C ALA A 373 -5.25 7.91 -22.14
N ALA A 374 -6.37 7.94 -21.42
CA ALA A 374 -6.50 8.61 -20.13
C ALA A 374 -5.67 7.96 -19.00
N TYR A 375 -5.14 6.76 -19.23
CA TYR A 375 -4.25 6.06 -18.29
C TYR A 375 -2.77 6.34 -18.54
N ARG A 376 -2.44 7.19 -19.50
CA ARG A 376 -1.06 7.62 -19.79
C ARG A 376 -0.53 8.54 -18.69
N LEU A 377 0.71 8.31 -18.25
CA LEU A 377 1.39 9.12 -17.23
C LEU A 377 2.30 10.18 -17.83
N TRP A 378 2.96 9.85 -18.94
CA TRP A 378 3.91 10.75 -19.60
C TRP A 378 3.42 11.08 -21.00
N ALA A 379 3.29 12.37 -21.32
CA ALA A 379 3.00 12.79 -22.67
C ALA A 379 4.02 12.17 -23.65
N GLY A 380 3.53 11.62 -24.75
CA GLY A 380 4.40 11.24 -25.86
C GLY A 380 5.23 12.47 -26.25
N GLU A 381 6.50 12.32 -26.49
CA GLU A 381 7.21 13.29 -27.30
C GLU A 381 6.52 13.20 -28.66
N ALA A 382 5.72 14.21 -29.03
CA ALA A 382 5.36 14.40 -30.42
C ALA A 382 6.66 14.31 -31.19
N ASN A 383 6.75 13.44 -32.21
CA ASN A 383 7.90 13.31 -33.07
C ASN A 383 8.35 14.71 -33.50
N ALA A 384 9.33 15.27 -32.81
CA ALA A 384 10.11 16.37 -33.29
C ALA A 384 11.21 15.72 -34.14
N GLY A 385 10.87 15.42 -35.40
CA GLY A 385 11.82 14.80 -36.32
C GLY A 385 11.10 14.14 -37.51
N ALA A 386 10.52 14.96 -38.38
CA ALA A 386 10.34 14.64 -39.79
C ALA A 386 10.83 15.84 -40.60
#